data_408fc0fc74933c030892cf22a5127e3b
#
_entry.id   408fc0fc74933c030892cf22a5127e3b
#
_cell.length_a   1.000
_cell.length_b   1.000
_cell.length_c   1.000
_cell.angle_alpha   90.00
_cell.angle_beta   90.00
_cell.angle_gamma   90.00
#
_symmetry.space_group_name_H-M   'P 1'
#
loop_
_entity.id
_entity.type
_entity.pdbx_description
1 polymer ?
#
loop_
_entity_poly.entity_id
_entity_poly.type
_entity_poly.pdbx_seq_one_letter_code
_entity_poly.pdbx_strand_id
1 'polypeptide(L)'
;MQNARVLLSCNKQVPAGLGNDNDLVGRYFMEHAEIKTGEMWLNHTEKLLLYSMDQFTKMRAELAISPQKQEELGVLNGSVSLMPLEMSNKTIPSVRLWSNDDPRKSLDSFKKYSTLDKRNFIQRFFSKSIYQAYGLFTRAEQLPHPESRVVLSNEKDELGMPRANLNWALSAIDKKTVLTINKLLGQQVGAAGIGRVKLKEFLLDDDVQLPDYTSGGWHHLGTTRMSDDPKHGVVDANCKVHGIDNLYVAGSSCYTTGGAVNPTLTVVAISLRLANYLKIKTLTT
;
A
#
# COMPACT_ATOMS: atom_id res chain seq x y z
N MET A 1 2.04 1.39 -15.26
CA MET A 1 3.31 1.71 -15.97
C MET A 1 3.22 1.47 -17.47
N GLN A 2 2.73 0.33 -17.97
CA GLN A 2 2.80 0.01 -19.41
C GLN A 2 1.97 0.94 -20.29
N ASN A 3 0.79 1.40 -19.86
CA ASN A 3 -0.01 2.37 -20.63
C ASN A 3 0.81 3.65 -20.91
N ALA A 4 1.46 4.20 -19.88
CA ALA A 4 2.31 5.38 -20.07
C ALA A 4 3.49 5.10 -21.00
N ARG A 5 4.17 3.94 -20.83
CA ARG A 5 5.27 3.56 -21.71
C ARG A 5 4.85 3.49 -23.18
N VAL A 6 3.69 2.85 -23.46
CA VAL A 6 3.18 2.74 -24.83
C VAL A 6 2.85 4.11 -25.41
N LEU A 7 2.10 4.94 -24.68
CA LEU A 7 1.71 6.28 -25.15
C LEU A 7 2.92 7.15 -25.42
N LEU A 8 3.91 7.20 -24.53
CA LEU A 8 5.15 7.96 -24.70
C LEU A 8 6.02 7.42 -25.86
N SER A 9 6.01 6.09 -26.11
CA SER A 9 6.77 5.49 -27.21
C SER A 9 6.14 5.75 -28.59
N CYS A 10 4.87 6.15 -28.65
CA CYS A 10 4.20 6.55 -29.89
C CYS A 10 4.56 7.97 -30.31
N ASN A 11 5.86 8.25 -30.46
CA ASN A 11 6.41 9.60 -30.67
C ASN A 11 6.91 9.88 -32.10
N LYS A 12 6.67 9.00 -33.07
CA LYS A 12 7.07 9.21 -34.45
C LYS A 12 6.25 10.32 -35.14
N GLN A 13 4.95 10.38 -34.89
CA GLN A 13 4.04 11.39 -35.45
C GLN A 13 3.74 12.50 -34.45
N VAL A 14 3.71 12.21 -33.16
CA VAL A 14 3.49 13.16 -32.07
C VAL A 14 4.73 13.14 -31.17
N PRO A 15 5.68 14.06 -31.32
CA PRO A 15 6.96 14.01 -30.60
C PRO A 15 6.86 13.90 -29.09
N ALA A 16 5.81 14.47 -28.48
CA ALA A 16 5.56 14.38 -27.05
C ALA A 16 5.03 13.00 -26.60
N GLY A 17 4.59 12.15 -27.55
CA GLY A 17 3.82 10.93 -27.28
C GLY A 17 2.31 11.16 -27.36
N LEU A 18 1.53 10.11 -27.56
CA LEU A 18 0.07 10.20 -27.70
C LEU A 18 -0.59 10.68 -26.39
N GLY A 19 -1.43 11.72 -26.51
CA GLY A 19 -2.15 12.31 -25.38
C GLY A 19 -1.26 13.01 -24.35
N ASN A 20 -0.03 13.38 -24.74
CA ASN A 20 0.97 13.98 -23.85
C ASN A 20 1.27 15.46 -24.15
N ASP A 21 0.37 16.18 -24.79
CA ASP A 21 0.54 17.59 -25.16
C ASP A 21 0.78 18.49 -23.92
N ASN A 22 0.29 18.09 -22.76
CA ASN A 22 0.44 18.79 -21.49
C ASN A 22 1.47 18.13 -20.54
N ASP A 23 2.34 17.24 -21.03
CA ASP A 23 3.34 16.50 -20.23
C ASP A 23 2.74 15.76 -19.01
N LEU A 24 1.56 15.14 -19.18
CA LEU A 24 0.86 14.46 -18.10
C LEU A 24 0.98 12.93 -18.15
N VAL A 25 1.25 12.35 -19.31
CA VAL A 25 1.43 10.91 -19.47
C VAL A 25 2.64 10.44 -18.66
N GLY A 26 2.39 9.50 -17.76
CA GLY A 26 3.41 8.97 -16.86
C GLY A 26 3.52 9.70 -15.53
N ARG A 27 3.08 10.94 -15.40
CA ARG A 27 3.05 11.67 -14.12
C ARG A 27 2.02 11.10 -13.16
N TYR A 28 2.11 11.51 -11.89
CA TYR A 28 1.22 11.11 -10.82
C TYR A 28 1.19 9.59 -10.61
N PHE A 29 2.33 8.94 -10.85
CA PHE A 29 2.44 7.53 -10.49
C PHE A 29 2.21 7.36 -8.99
N MET A 30 1.26 6.52 -8.65
CA MET A 30 0.96 6.14 -7.29
C MET A 30 1.10 4.64 -7.12
N GLU A 31 1.47 4.26 -5.91
CA GLU A 31 1.54 2.90 -5.43
C GLU A 31 1.01 2.88 -3.99
N HIS A 32 0.64 1.74 -3.47
CA HIS A 32 0.43 1.62 -2.04
C HIS A 32 1.79 1.43 -1.37
N ALA A 33 2.19 2.41 -0.54
CA ALA A 33 3.40 2.25 0.26
C ALA A 33 3.18 1.13 1.30
N GLU A 34 3.88 0.03 1.15
CA GLU A 34 3.79 -1.14 2.01
C GLU A 34 5.08 -1.31 2.81
N ILE A 35 4.94 -1.32 4.15
CA ILE A 35 6.10 -1.35 5.01
C ILE A 35 5.81 -2.00 6.37
N LYS A 36 6.81 -2.73 6.89
CA LYS A 36 6.78 -3.23 8.26
C LYS A 36 7.10 -2.08 9.22
N THR A 37 6.09 -1.65 10.00
CA THR A 37 6.12 -0.44 10.83
C THR A 37 6.42 -0.67 12.29
N GLY A 38 6.26 -1.90 12.77
CA GLY A 38 6.48 -2.20 14.19
C GLY A 38 6.02 -3.56 14.59
N GLU A 39 5.77 -3.70 15.87
CA GLU A 39 5.26 -4.92 16.50
C GLU A 39 4.23 -4.56 17.57
N MET A 40 3.18 -5.37 17.67
CA MET A 40 2.20 -5.31 18.74
C MET A 40 2.40 -6.52 19.66
N TRP A 41 2.47 -6.26 20.96
CA TRP A 41 2.61 -7.28 21.99
C TRP A 41 1.39 -7.26 22.90
N LEU A 42 0.74 -8.39 23.06
CA LEU A 42 -0.44 -8.56 23.91
C LEU A 42 -0.02 -8.97 25.33
N ASN A 43 -0.77 -8.51 26.33
CA ASN A 43 -0.56 -8.89 27.74
C ASN A 43 -0.87 -10.37 27.98
N HIS A 44 -1.78 -10.94 27.18
CA HIS A 44 -2.19 -12.34 27.23
C HIS A 44 -2.15 -12.93 25.82
N THR A 45 -2.10 -14.25 25.75
CA THR A 45 -2.22 -14.96 24.48
C THR A 45 -3.67 -14.91 24.01
N GLU A 46 -3.91 -14.26 22.88
CA GLU A 46 -5.24 -14.08 22.31
C GLU A 46 -5.35 -14.66 20.90
N LYS A 47 -6.55 -15.12 20.56
CA LYS A 47 -6.88 -15.56 19.21
C LYS A 47 -7.52 -14.41 18.45
N LEU A 48 -6.71 -13.62 17.77
CA LEU A 48 -7.21 -12.56 16.91
C LEU A 48 -7.65 -13.14 15.54
N LEU A 49 -8.67 -14.01 15.57
CA LEU A 49 -9.10 -14.78 14.39
C LEU A 49 -9.52 -13.91 13.22
N LEU A 50 -10.16 -12.79 13.50
CA LEU A 50 -10.61 -11.85 12.48
C LEU A 50 -9.44 -11.27 11.66
N TYR A 51 -8.28 -11.11 12.29
CA TYR A 51 -7.07 -10.55 11.68
C TYR A 51 -6.12 -11.62 11.12
N SER A 52 -6.44 -12.90 11.31
CA SER A 52 -5.70 -13.99 10.70
C SER A 52 -6.26 -14.30 9.32
N MET A 53 -5.40 -14.69 8.37
CA MET A 53 -5.85 -15.13 7.06
C MET A 53 -6.72 -16.39 7.20
N ASP A 54 -7.98 -16.29 6.84
CA ASP A 54 -8.86 -17.45 6.76
C ASP A 54 -8.44 -18.35 5.60
N GLN A 55 -8.30 -19.64 5.86
CA GLN A 55 -7.75 -20.59 4.89
C GLN A 55 -8.72 -20.90 3.72
N PHE A 56 -10.02 -20.78 3.96
CA PHE A 56 -11.04 -21.07 2.97
C PHE A 56 -11.37 -19.84 2.12
N THR A 57 -11.69 -18.73 2.78
CA THR A 57 -12.10 -17.49 2.10
C THR A 57 -10.93 -16.65 1.63
N LYS A 58 -9.72 -16.89 2.14
CA LYS A 58 -8.51 -16.06 1.93
C LYS A 58 -8.72 -14.60 2.31
N MET A 59 -9.60 -14.34 3.28
CA MET A 59 -9.91 -13.02 3.81
C MET A 59 -9.32 -12.84 5.20
N ARG A 60 -9.01 -11.60 5.53
CA ARG A 60 -8.66 -11.13 6.87
C ARG A 60 -9.14 -9.70 7.03
N ALA A 61 -9.40 -9.27 8.26
CA ALA A 61 -9.62 -7.87 8.55
C ALA A 61 -8.29 -7.11 8.67
N GLU A 62 -8.35 -5.83 8.36
CA GLU A 62 -7.28 -4.87 8.60
C GLU A 62 -7.82 -3.70 9.42
N LEU A 63 -6.97 -3.07 10.20
CA LEU A 63 -7.33 -1.89 10.98
C LEU A 63 -7.06 -0.64 10.13
N ALA A 64 -8.05 0.25 10.02
CA ALA A 64 -7.94 1.47 9.23
C ALA A 64 -8.38 2.69 10.05
N ILE A 65 -7.94 3.88 9.64
CA ILE A 65 -8.43 5.15 10.19
C ILE A 65 -9.78 5.46 9.54
N SER A 66 -10.79 5.84 10.34
CA SER A 66 -12.07 6.25 9.78
C SER A 66 -11.92 7.51 8.90
N PRO A 67 -12.77 7.67 7.85
CA PRO A 67 -12.68 8.85 6.98
C PRO A 67 -12.76 10.18 7.76
N GLN A 68 -13.64 10.27 8.74
CA GLN A 68 -13.75 11.44 9.60
C GLN A 68 -12.43 11.76 10.34
N LYS A 69 -11.76 10.71 10.83
CA LYS A 69 -10.49 10.90 11.55
C LYS A 69 -9.33 11.20 10.61
N GLN A 70 -9.38 10.71 9.37
CA GLN A 70 -8.42 11.08 8.34
C GLN A 70 -8.48 12.58 8.04
N GLU A 71 -9.69 13.13 7.88
CA GLU A 71 -9.93 14.56 7.64
C GLU A 71 -9.46 15.40 8.82
N GLU A 72 -9.86 15.04 10.06
CA GLU A 72 -9.47 15.73 11.30
C GLU A 72 -7.95 15.84 11.46
N LEU A 73 -7.22 14.77 11.15
CA LEU A 73 -5.76 14.70 11.31
C LEU A 73 -4.99 15.16 10.09
N GLY A 74 -5.66 15.41 8.97
CA GLY A 74 -5.05 15.77 7.70
C GLY A 74 -4.05 14.70 7.23
N VAL A 75 -4.54 13.45 7.12
CA VAL A 75 -3.77 12.29 6.65
C VAL A 75 -4.55 11.56 5.55
N LEU A 76 -3.82 10.73 4.79
CA LEU A 76 -4.39 9.90 3.73
C LEU A 76 -5.00 8.62 4.30
N ASN A 77 -5.60 7.82 3.41
CA ASN A 77 -6.14 6.53 3.78
C ASN A 77 -5.01 5.49 4.01
N GLY A 78 -5.28 4.50 4.83
CA GLY A 78 -4.31 3.43 5.10
C GLY A 78 -4.87 2.38 6.02
N SER A 79 -4.23 1.21 6.01
CA SER A 79 -4.58 0.09 6.86
C SER A 79 -3.35 -0.55 7.49
N VAL A 80 -3.56 -1.23 8.62
CA VAL A 80 -2.55 -2.05 9.29
C VAL A 80 -3.03 -3.49 9.35
N SER A 81 -2.24 -4.37 8.78
CA SER A 81 -2.38 -5.81 8.93
C SER A 81 -1.62 -6.30 10.15
N LEU A 82 -2.23 -7.20 10.91
CA LEU A 82 -1.62 -7.89 12.03
C LEU A 82 -1.06 -9.24 11.53
N MET A 83 0.25 -9.35 11.42
CA MET A 83 0.92 -10.57 10.98
C MET A 83 1.40 -11.34 12.20
N PRO A 84 0.85 -12.55 12.48
CA PRO A 84 1.31 -13.35 13.58
C PRO A 84 2.83 -13.55 13.51
N LEU A 85 3.53 -13.28 14.60
CA LEU A 85 4.94 -13.62 14.73
C LEU A 85 5.01 -15.04 15.29
N GLU A 86 5.51 -15.97 14.46
CA GLU A 86 5.84 -17.30 14.94
C GLU A 86 6.97 -17.18 15.95
N MET A 87 6.60 -17.21 17.20
CA MET A 87 7.54 -17.46 18.28
C MET A 87 7.95 -18.93 18.17
N SER A 88 9.19 -19.20 17.77
CA SER A 88 9.71 -20.57 17.85
C SER A 88 9.36 -21.11 19.22
N ASN A 89 8.92 -22.36 19.31
CA ASN A 89 8.31 -23.05 20.46
C ASN A 89 9.04 -22.92 21.82
N LYS A 90 9.92 -21.97 22.01
CA LYS A 90 10.85 -21.88 23.14
C LYS A 90 10.82 -20.61 23.95
N THR A 91 10.04 -19.57 23.58
CA THR A 91 10.18 -18.35 24.40
C THR A 91 8.94 -17.46 24.32
N ILE A 92 8.23 -17.30 25.43
CA ILE A 92 7.32 -16.19 25.64
C ILE A 92 8.13 -15.16 26.45
N PRO A 93 8.49 -14.00 25.89
CA PRO A 93 9.13 -12.96 26.68
C PRO A 93 8.15 -12.43 27.72
N SER A 94 8.54 -12.38 28.95
CA SER A 94 7.76 -11.66 29.96
C SER A 94 7.75 -10.18 29.62
N VAL A 95 6.61 -9.52 29.79
CA VAL A 95 6.36 -8.09 29.52
C VAL A 95 7.32 -7.13 30.28
N ARG A 96 8.10 -7.64 31.21
CA ARG A 96 9.10 -6.89 32.00
C ARG A 96 10.36 -6.46 31.25
N LEU A 97 10.56 -6.87 30.00
CA LEU A 97 11.80 -6.62 29.23
C LEU A 97 11.86 -5.29 28.48
N TRP A 98 10.92 -4.41 28.75
CA TRP A 98 10.92 -3.07 28.16
C TRP A 98 11.41 -2.01 29.17
N SER A 99 12.61 -2.17 29.71
CA SER A 99 13.36 -1.06 30.24
C SER A 99 14.12 -0.39 29.08
N ASN A 100 14.38 0.91 29.23
CA ASN A 100 15.05 1.76 28.23
C ASN A 100 16.48 1.35 27.86
N ASP A 101 16.85 0.08 28.06
CA ASP A 101 18.21 -0.42 27.85
C ASP A 101 18.34 -1.09 26.48
N ASP A 102 19.50 -0.92 25.89
CA ASP A 102 20.02 -1.40 24.59
C ASP A 102 19.25 -2.57 23.95
N PRO A 103 18.70 -2.42 22.74
CA PRO A 103 17.97 -3.47 22.01
C PRO A 103 18.71 -4.80 21.86
N ARG A 104 20.06 -4.78 21.87
CA ARG A 104 20.90 -5.97 21.81
C ARG A 104 20.87 -6.78 23.10
N LYS A 105 20.74 -6.12 24.24
CA LYS A 105 20.56 -6.80 25.54
C LYS A 105 19.17 -7.41 25.69
N SER A 106 18.15 -6.84 25.05
CA SER A 106 16.81 -7.43 25.05
C SER A 106 16.77 -8.73 24.24
N LEU A 107 17.52 -8.85 23.15
CA LEU A 107 17.58 -10.08 22.34
C LEU A 107 18.24 -11.24 23.10
N ASP A 108 19.28 -10.97 23.87
CA ASP A 108 19.94 -11.98 24.72
C ASP A 108 19.11 -12.35 25.94
N SER A 109 18.34 -11.42 26.46
CA SER A 109 17.34 -11.68 27.50
C SER A 109 16.18 -12.55 26.98
N PHE A 110 15.79 -12.38 25.73
CA PHE A 110 14.83 -13.24 25.02
C PHE A 110 15.25 -14.72 25.03
N LYS A 111 16.54 -14.99 24.90
CA LYS A 111 17.09 -16.37 24.93
C LYS A 111 17.11 -16.97 26.32
N LYS A 112 17.11 -16.18 27.38
CA LYS A 112 17.32 -16.60 28.76
C LYS A 112 16.03 -16.93 29.53
N TYR A 113 14.87 -16.45 29.08
CA TYR A 113 13.58 -16.59 29.78
C TYR A 113 12.55 -17.42 29.03
N SER A 114 12.99 -18.47 28.33
CA SER A 114 12.08 -19.41 27.69
C SER A 114 11.44 -20.34 28.69
N THR A 115 10.18 -20.12 29.00
CA THR A 115 9.37 -21.16 29.63
C THR A 115 8.76 -22.04 28.55
N LEU A 116 9.12 -23.31 28.55
CA LEU A 116 8.53 -24.33 27.68
C LEU A 116 7.01 -24.43 27.92
N ASP A 117 6.23 -24.03 26.91
CA ASP A 117 4.80 -24.32 26.88
C ASP A 117 4.61 -25.85 26.68
N LYS A 118 4.36 -26.54 27.79
CA LYS A 118 4.07 -27.99 27.81
C LYS A 118 2.62 -28.29 27.40
N ARG A 119 2.11 -27.68 26.33
CA ARG A 119 0.80 -28.08 25.80
C ARG A 119 0.87 -29.48 25.25
N ASN A 120 -0.09 -30.31 25.66
CA ASN A 120 -0.23 -31.68 25.19
C ASN A 120 -0.29 -31.74 23.67
N PHE A 121 0.32 -32.77 23.08
CA PHE A 121 0.32 -33.04 21.62
C PHE A 121 -1.07 -32.93 20.97
N ILE A 122 -2.13 -33.34 21.69
CA ILE A 122 -3.54 -33.25 21.27
C ILE A 122 -4.01 -31.79 21.13
N GLN A 123 -3.60 -30.86 22.02
CA GLN A 123 -3.93 -29.45 21.91
C GLN A 123 -3.23 -28.78 20.73
N ARG A 124 -2.05 -29.26 20.33
CA ARG A 124 -1.37 -28.79 19.11
C ARG A 124 -2.10 -29.15 17.84
N PHE A 125 -2.80 -30.29 17.80
CA PHE A 125 -3.53 -30.75 16.61
C PHE A 125 -4.86 -30.02 16.41
N PHE A 126 -5.52 -29.59 17.50
CA PHE A 126 -6.85 -28.96 17.47
C PHE A 126 -6.86 -27.47 17.80
N SER A 127 -5.78 -26.89 18.26
CA SER A 127 -5.75 -25.47 18.57
C SER A 127 -5.23 -24.66 17.38
N LYS A 128 -6.05 -23.77 16.84
CA LYS A 128 -5.57 -22.64 16.03
C LYS A 128 -4.47 -21.95 16.85
N SER A 129 -3.36 -21.64 16.20
CA SER A 129 -2.21 -21.01 16.86
C SER A 129 -2.62 -19.77 17.64
N ILE A 130 -2.19 -19.71 18.90
CA ILE A 130 -2.39 -18.55 19.78
C ILE A 130 -1.10 -17.75 19.74
N TYR A 131 -1.20 -16.47 19.43
CA TYR A 131 -0.04 -15.60 19.33
C TYR A 131 -0.10 -14.52 20.42
N GLN A 132 1.05 -14.16 20.94
CA GLN A 132 1.20 -13.05 21.86
C GLN A 132 1.79 -11.81 21.15
N ALA A 133 2.40 -11.99 19.99
CA ALA A 133 3.02 -10.92 19.24
C ALA A 133 2.59 -10.94 17.77
N TYR A 134 2.44 -9.75 17.22
CA TYR A 134 2.07 -9.51 15.84
C TYR A 134 3.00 -8.46 15.24
N GLY A 135 3.58 -8.75 14.08
CA GLY A 135 4.20 -7.73 13.24
C GLY A 135 3.13 -6.80 12.65
N LEU A 136 3.41 -5.51 12.67
CA LEU A 136 2.57 -4.50 12.05
C LEU A 136 3.05 -4.28 10.63
N PHE A 137 2.18 -4.52 9.67
CA PHE A 137 2.43 -4.27 8.26
C PHE A 137 1.42 -3.23 7.76
N THR A 138 1.92 -2.03 7.49
CA THR A 138 1.09 -0.90 7.07
C THR A 138 1.09 -0.79 5.56
N ARG A 139 -0.11 -0.62 5.00
CA ARG A 139 -0.36 -0.22 3.63
C ARG A 139 -1.00 1.16 3.65
N ALA A 140 -0.40 2.13 2.97
CA ALA A 140 -0.89 3.49 2.93
C ALA A 140 -1.13 3.95 1.49
N GLU A 141 -2.16 4.76 1.30
CA GLU A 141 -2.36 5.56 0.12
C GLU A 141 -1.17 6.50 -0.08
N GLN A 142 -0.79 6.73 -1.32
CA GLN A 142 0.20 7.72 -1.70
C GLN A 142 -0.50 8.99 -2.20
N LEU A 143 0.00 10.16 -1.78
CA LEU A 143 -0.44 11.43 -2.34
C LEU A 143 -0.07 11.50 -3.84
N PRO A 144 -1.02 11.86 -4.74
CA PRO A 144 -0.69 12.12 -6.13
C PRO A 144 0.37 13.24 -6.24
N HIS A 145 1.56 12.90 -6.73
CA HIS A 145 2.68 13.83 -6.88
C HIS A 145 3.15 13.87 -8.35
N PRO A 146 3.23 15.03 -9.00
CA PRO A 146 3.54 15.12 -10.44
C PRO A 146 4.92 14.59 -10.81
N GLU A 147 5.90 14.67 -9.90
CA GLU A 147 7.27 14.16 -10.11
C GLU A 147 7.43 12.67 -9.77
N SER A 148 6.42 12.03 -9.16
CA SER A 148 6.33 10.58 -9.12
C SER A 148 5.85 10.11 -10.49
N ARG A 149 6.75 9.66 -11.36
CA ARG A 149 6.44 9.49 -12.78
C ARG A 149 7.19 8.35 -13.47
N VAL A 150 6.55 7.83 -14.50
CA VAL A 150 7.15 6.92 -15.48
C VAL A 150 7.66 7.76 -16.66
N VAL A 151 8.92 7.57 -17.03
CA VAL A 151 9.55 8.14 -18.21
C VAL A 151 10.14 7.04 -19.08
N LEU A 152 10.50 7.36 -20.33
CA LEU A 152 11.24 6.44 -21.19
C LEU A 152 12.73 6.48 -20.85
N SER A 153 13.34 5.31 -20.79
CA SER A 153 14.79 5.14 -20.73
C SER A 153 15.41 5.17 -22.13
N ASN A 154 16.70 5.46 -22.20
CA ASN A 154 17.47 5.28 -23.44
C ASN A 154 17.73 3.80 -23.78
N GLU A 155 17.58 2.91 -22.77
CA GLU A 155 17.68 1.47 -22.99
C GLU A 155 16.42 0.95 -23.68
N LYS A 156 16.62 -0.06 -24.57
CA LYS A 156 15.54 -0.71 -25.29
C LYS A 156 15.37 -2.15 -24.82
N ASP A 157 14.18 -2.67 -24.98
CA ASP A 157 13.91 -4.10 -24.83
C ASP A 157 14.27 -4.87 -26.13
N GLU A 158 14.04 -6.18 -26.11
CA GLU A 158 14.33 -7.08 -27.24
C GLU A 158 13.52 -6.74 -28.51
N LEU A 159 12.40 -6.02 -28.37
CA LEU A 159 11.58 -5.56 -29.48
C LEU A 159 11.96 -4.15 -29.98
N GLY A 160 13.04 -3.58 -29.42
CA GLY A 160 13.50 -2.25 -29.77
C GLY A 160 12.68 -1.10 -29.18
N MET A 161 11.74 -1.37 -28.28
CA MET A 161 10.95 -0.36 -27.60
C MET A 161 11.69 0.20 -26.36
N PRO A 162 11.73 1.52 -26.14
CA PRO A 162 12.32 2.10 -24.95
C PRO A 162 11.78 1.48 -23.67
N ARG A 163 12.65 1.17 -22.71
CA ARG A 163 12.24 0.68 -21.39
C ARG A 163 11.60 1.80 -20.58
N ALA A 164 10.69 1.43 -19.69
CA ALA A 164 10.16 2.36 -18.70
C ALA A 164 11.16 2.55 -17.57
N ASN A 165 11.41 3.79 -17.19
CA ASN A 165 12.10 4.16 -15.97
C ASN A 165 11.09 4.79 -15.01
N LEU A 166 11.08 4.35 -13.76
CA LEU A 166 10.18 4.84 -12.72
C LEU A 166 10.96 5.73 -11.75
N ASN A 167 10.57 7.00 -11.70
CA ASN A 167 10.94 7.90 -10.62
C ASN A 167 9.80 7.88 -9.59
N TRP A 168 9.91 6.99 -8.58
CA TRP A 168 8.90 6.90 -7.53
C TRP A 168 9.25 7.86 -6.40
N ALA A 169 8.40 8.84 -6.16
CA ALA A 169 8.59 9.86 -5.16
C ALA A 169 7.47 9.79 -4.09
N LEU A 170 7.88 9.60 -2.85
CA LEU A 170 7.02 9.70 -1.68
C LEU A 170 7.21 11.07 -1.02
N SER A 171 6.18 11.55 -0.33
CA SER A 171 6.15 12.87 0.28
C SER A 171 6.02 12.80 1.82
N ALA A 172 6.16 13.93 2.50
CA ALA A 172 6.04 14.02 3.95
C ALA A 172 4.65 13.55 4.46
N ILE A 173 3.58 13.79 3.69
CA ILE A 173 2.23 13.36 4.08
C ILE A 173 2.10 11.83 4.04
N ASP A 174 2.79 11.15 3.13
CA ASP A 174 2.78 9.68 3.04
C ASP A 174 3.39 9.09 4.33
N LYS A 175 4.55 9.62 4.77
CA LYS A 175 5.17 9.23 6.05
C LYS A 175 4.28 9.58 7.24
N LYS A 176 3.71 10.79 7.27
CA LYS A 176 2.78 11.24 8.32
C LYS A 176 1.59 10.29 8.45
N THR A 177 1.05 9.82 7.32
CA THR A 177 -0.07 8.87 7.28
C THR A 177 0.33 7.55 7.94
N VAL A 178 1.46 6.95 7.52
CA VAL A 178 1.99 5.71 8.08
C VAL A 178 2.23 5.84 9.59
N LEU A 179 2.84 6.93 10.04
CA LEU A 179 3.08 7.18 11.45
C LEU A 179 1.78 7.33 12.24
N THR A 180 0.84 8.13 11.74
CA THR A 180 -0.41 8.44 12.44
C THR A 180 -1.26 7.20 12.67
N ILE A 181 -1.44 6.34 11.66
CA ILE A 181 -2.22 5.11 11.82
C ILE A 181 -1.63 4.19 12.88
N ASN A 182 -0.32 4.07 12.92
CA ASN A 182 0.37 3.23 13.89
C ASN A 182 0.39 3.84 15.30
N LYS A 183 0.49 5.17 15.44
CA LYS A 183 0.33 5.87 16.73
C LYS A 183 -1.07 5.68 17.30
N LEU A 184 -2.10 5.84 16.47
CA LEU A 184 -3.50 5.62 16.90
C LEU A 184 -3.72 4.18 17.35
N LEU A 185 -3.21 3.20 16.60
CA LEU A 185 -3.25 1.79 17.00
C LEU A 185 -2.60 1.59 18.38
N GLY A 186 -1.40 2.14 18.57
CA GLY A 186 -0.70 2.05 19.86
C GLY A 186 -1.46 2.67 21.02
N GLN A 187 -2.08 3.82 20.79
CA GLN A 187 -2.93 4.50 21.78
C GLN A 187 -4.16 3.65 22.15
N GLN A 188 -4.86 3.08 21.17
CA GLN A 188 -6.05 2.25 21.40
C GLN A 188 -5.68 0.94 22.11
N VAL A 189 -4.62 0.27 21.70
CA VAL A 189 -4.12 -0.96 22.35
C VAL A 189 -3.75 -0.69 23.80
N GLY A 190 -3.07 0.44 24.06
CA GLY A 190 -2.70 0.86 25.42
C GLY A 190 -3.91 1.25 26.27
N ALA A 191 -4.83 2.04 25.72
CA ALA A 191 -6.06 2.46 26.43
C ALA A 191 -6.97 1.29 26.77
N ALA A 192 -7.05 0.29 25.89
CA ALA A 192 -7.79 -0.94 26.16
C ALA A 192 -7.09 -1.88 27.18
N GLY A 193 -5.85 -1.58 27.56
CA GLY A 193 -5.09 -2.41 28.50
C GLY A 193 -4.70 -3.79 27.96
N ILE A 194 -4.85 -4.05 26.67
CA ILE A 194 -4.65 -5.37 26.06
C ILE A 194 -3.20 -5.62 25.62
N GLY A 195 -2.38 -4.58 25.52
CA GLY A 195 -1.01 -4.75 25.04
C GLY A 195 -0.25 -3.45 24.85
N ARG A 196 0.81 -3.53 24.06
CA ARG A 196 1.67 -2.39 23.69
C ARG A 196 2.09 -2.51 22.24
N VAL A 197 2.36 -1.36 21.61
CA VAL A 197 2.92 -1.26 20.26
C VAL A 197 4.30 -0.66 20.34
N LYS A 198 5.26 -1.31 19.67
CA LYS A 198 6.61 -0.79 19.44
C LYS A 198 6.73 -0.41 17.98
N LEU A 199 6.92 0.87 17.71
CA LEU A 199 7.18 1.37 16.36
C LEU A 199 8.67 1.27 16.01
N LYS A 200 8.95 1.15 14.73
CA LYS A 200 10.32 1.25 14.21
C LYS A 200 10.83 2.69 14.29
N GLU A 201 12.12 2.87 14.53
CA GLU A 201 12.77 4.16 14.79
C GLU A 201 12.56 5.16 13.67
N PHE A 202 12.66 4.74 12.40
CA PHE A 202 12.47 5.63 11.25
C PHE A 202 11.11 6.36 11.23
N LEU A 203 10.10 5.82 11.91
CA LEU A 203 8.78 6.48 12.03
C LEU A 203 8.80 7.59 13.10
N LEU A 204 9.70 7.52 14.05
CA LEU A 204 9.76 8.42 15.20
C LEU A 204 10.72 9.60 14.96
N ASP A 205 11.55 9.51 13.94
CA ASP A 205 12.50 10.53 13.54
C ASP A 205 11.90 11.36 12.39
N ASP A 206 11.64 12.63 12.63
CA ASP A 206 10.98 13.52 11.67
C ASP A 206 11.86 13.81 10.44
N ASP A 207 13.18 13.75 10.57
CA ASP A 207 14.14 14.01 9.49
C ASP A 207 14.36 12.80 8.58
N VAL A 208 14.03 11.60 9.04
CA VAL A 208 14.21 10.37 8.26
C VAL A 208 13.00 10.11 7.37
N GLN A 209 13.23 9.93 6.07
CA GLN A 209 12.20 9.52 5.12
C GLN A 209 11.79 8.05 5.33
N LEU A 210 10.72 7.61 4.63
CA LEU A 210 10.43 6.19 4.57
C LEU A 210 11.65 5.46 3.99
N PRO A 211 12.04 4.30 4.57
CA PRO A 211 13.27 3.63 4.16
C PRO A 211 13.18 3.08 2.74
N ASP A 212 14.33 2.90 2.09
CA ASP A 212 14.45 2.38 0.71
C ASP A 212 13.86 0.99 0.53
N TYR A 213 13.71 0.21 1.62
CA TYR A 213 13.02 -1.07 1.58
C TYR A 213 11.48 -0.97 1.65
N THR A 214 10.93 0.26 1.61
CA THR A 214 9.49 0.44 1.41
C THR A 214 9.11 -0.16 0.07
N SER A 215 8.22 -1.12 0.09
CA SER A 215 7.76 -1.79 -1.13
C SER A 215 6.46 -1.19 -1.64
N GLY A 216 6.14 -1.48 -2.89
CA GLY A 216 4.80 -1.27 -3.44
C GLY A 216 3.97 -2.54 -3.36
N GLY A 217 2.65 -2.37 -3.33
CA GLY A 217 1.69 -3.47 -3.41
C GLY A 217 1.44 -4.00 -4.82
N TRP A 218 2.25 -3.59 -5.82
CA TRP A 218 2.04 -3.83 -7.25
C TRP A 218 0.73 -3.24 -7.78
N HIS A 219 0.28 -2.18 -7.14
CA HIS A 219 -0.96 -1.47 -7.46
C HIS A 219 -0.67 -0.16 -8.18
N HIS A 220 -0.07 -0.24 -9.36
CA HIS A 220 0.34 0.93 -10.14
C HIS A 220 -0.85 1.75 -10.63
N LEU A 221 -0.93 3.02 -10.25
CA LEU A 221 -2.06 3.90 -10.45
C LEU A 221 -1.62 5.23 -11.08
N GLY A 222 -2.57 5.98 -11.63
CA GLY A 222 -2.47 7.43 -11.88
C GLY A 222 -1.75 7.90 -13.14
N THR A 223 -0.98 7.06 -13.82
CA THR A 223 -0.08 7.48 -14.93
C THR A 223 -0.78 7.94 -16.22
N THR A 224 -2.09 7.79 -16.30
CA THR A 224 -2.98 8.35 -17.32
C THR A 224 -4.25 8.85 -16.66
N ARG A 225 -4.08 9.63 -15.58
CA ARG A 225 -5.16 10.04 -14.69
C ARG A 225 -6.32 10.70 -15.43
N MET A 226 -7.51 10.51 -14.91
CA MET A 226 -8.75 11.06 -15.45
C MET A 226 -8.94 12.52 -15.02
N SER A 227 -9.41 13.36 -15.93
CA SER A 227 -9.89 14.73 -15.66
C SER A 227 -10.76 15.20 -16.82
N ASP A 228 -11.72 16.07 -16.56
CA ASP A 228 -12.48 16.74 -17.60
C ASP A 228 -11.64 17.82 -18.32
N ASP A 229 -10.64 18.38 -17.65
CA ASP A 229 -9.70 19.34 -18.22
C ASP A 229 -8.42 18.62 -18.71
N PRO A 230 -8.08 18.72 -20.01
CA PRO A 230 -6.86 18.11 -20.57
C PRO A 230 -5.56 18.66 -19.97
N LYS A 231 -5.59 19.81 -19.31
CA LYS A 231 -4.44 20.35 -18.56
C LYS A 231 -4.21 19.64 -17.21
N HIS A 232 -5.16 18.84 -16.76
CA HIS A 232 -5.12 18.17 -15.47
C HIS A 232 -5.24 16.65 -15.55
N GLY A 233 -5.51 16.10 -16.75
CA GLY A 233 -5.60 14.65 -16.96
C GLY A 233 -5.29 14.23 -18.38
N VAL A 234 -5.07 12.94 -18.56
CA VAL A 234 -4.77 12.31 -19.85
C VAL A 234 -6.03 11.79 -20.52
N VAL A 235 -7.00 11.33 -19.73
CA VAL A 235 -8.27 10.79 -20.23
C VAL A 235 -9.45 11.54 -19.62
N ASP A 236 -10.56 11.61 -20.37
CA ASP A 236 -11.83 12.13 -19.89
C ASP A 236 -12.60 11.13 -18.99
N ALA A 237 -13.79 11.52 -18.52
CA ALA A 237 -14.66 10.68 -17.72
C ALA A 237 -15.07 9.36 -18.39
N ASN A 238 -14.99 9.25 -19.71
CA ASN A 238 -15.26 8.03 -20.49
C ASN A 238 -13.99 7.25 -20.83
N CYS A 239 -12.88 7.57 -20.18
CA CYS A 239 -11.58 6.95 -20.43
C CYS A 239 -11.02 7.23 -21.85
N LYS A 240 -11.55 8.21 -22.59
CA LYS A 240 -11.05 8.62 -23.89
C LYS A 240 -9.82 9.54 -23.70
N VAL A 241 -8.76 9.28 -24.42
CA VAL A 241 -7.56 10.14 -24.43
C VAL A 241 -7.91 11.50 -25.04
N HIS A 242 -7.58 12.57 -24.33
CA HIS A 242 -7.82 13.93 -24.81
C HIS A 242 -7.11 14.19 -26.17
N GLY A 243 -7.82 14.84 -27.07
CA GLY A 243 -7.30 15.16 -28.41
C GLY A 243 -7.24 13.97 -29.40
N ILE A 244 -7.67 12.76 -29.00
CA ILE A 244 -7.64 11.57 -29.87
C ILE A 244 -9.01 10.90 -29.90
N ASP A 245 -9.61 10.75 -31.09
CA ASP A 245 -11.01 10.34 -31.19
C ASP A 245 -11.29 8.86 -30.96
N ASN A 246 -10.32 7.99 -31.22
CA ASN A 246 -10.46 6.54 -31.21
C ASN A 246 -9.55 5.84 -30.22
N LEU A 247 -8.97 6.54 -29.25
CA LEU A 247 -8.07 5.97 -28.25
C LEU A 247 -8.68 6.08 -26.84
N TYR A 248 -8.74 4.95 -26.16
CA TYR A 248 -9.28 4.82 -24.82
C TYR A 248 -8.30 4.04 -23.94
N VAL A 249 -8.22 4.42 -22.66
CA VAL A 249 -7.37 3.76 -21.68
C VAL A 249 -8.24 3.34 -20.49
N ALA A 250 -8.42 2.04 -20.30
CA ALA A 250 -9.07 1.49 -19.10
C ALA A 250 -8.02 0.95 -18.13
N GLY A 251 -8.37 0.95 -16.84
CA GLY A 251 -7.52 0.39 -15.80
C GLY A 251 -7.10 1.40 -14.74
N SER A 252 -6.28 0.93 -13.81
CA SER A 252 -5.85 1.72 -12.63
C SER A 252 -4.99 2.94 -12.99
N SER A 253 -4.40 2.99 -14.16
CA SER A 253 -3.65 4.18 -14.60
C SER A 253 -4.53 5.44 -14.75
N CYS A 254 -5.86 5.27 -14.87
CA CYS A 254 -6.82 6.37 -14.97
C CYS A 254 -7.24 6.94 -13.60
N TYR A 255 -6.83 6.33 -12.50
CA TYR A 255 -7.23 6.78 -11.16
C TYR A 255 -6.62 8.13 -10.82
N THR A 256 -7.38 8.93 -10.06
CA THR A 256 -6.96 10.24 -9.55
C THR A 256 -6.41 10.16 -8.14
N THR A 257 -6.80 9.12 -7.38
CA THR A 257 -6.35 8.83 -6.02
C THR A 257 -6.17 7.32 -5.87
N GLY A 258 -5.33 6.89 -4.93
CA GLY A 258 -4.98 5.48 -4.73
C GLY A 258 -5.94 4.72 -3.82
N GLY A 259 -6.43 5.37 -2.76
CA GLY A 259 -7.06 4.67 -1.65
C GLY A 259 -6.10 3.70 -0.96
N ALA A 260 -6.61 2.86 -0.06
CA ALA A 260 -5.79 1.87 0.66
C ALA A 260 -6.12 0.41 0.32
N VAL A 261 -7.01 0.18 -0.66
CA VAL A 261 -7.47 -1.17 -1.03
C VAL A 261 -6.99 -1.58 -2.42
N ASN A 262 -6.98 -2.88 -2.67
CA ASN A 262 -6.59 -3.43 -3.97
C ASN A 262 -7.48 -2.83 -5.09
N PRO A 263 -6.92 -2.35 -6.21
CA PRO A 263 -7.65 -1.60 -7.22
C PRO A 263 -8.53 -2.46 -8.14
N THR A 264 -8.44 -3.78 -8.08
CA THR A 264 -9.01 -4.71 -9.07
C THR A 264 -10.51 -4.53 -9.26
N LEU A 265 -11.30 -4.37 -8.19
CA LEU A 265 -12.75 -4.19 -8.29
C LEU A 265 -13.09 -2.94 -9.11
N THR A 266 -12.43 -1.82 -8.83
CA THR A 266 -12.63 -0.55 -9.53
C THR A 266 -12.11 -0.63 -10.97
N VAL A 267 -11.02 -1.35 -11.24
CA VAL A 267 -10.54 -1.62 -12.62
C VAL A 267 -11.61 -2.34 -13.43
N VAL A 268 -12.22 -3.39 -12.87
CA VAL A 268 -13.31 -4.12 -13.53
C VAL A 268 -14.51 -3.19 -13.79
N ALA A 269 -14.92 -2.41 -12.79
CA ALA A 269 -16.05 -1.48 -12.92
C ALA A 269 -15.81 -0.42 -14.02
N ILE A 270 -14.63 0.18 -14.08
CA ILE A 270 -14.27 1.15 -15.13
C ILE A 270 -14.25 0.48 -16.50
N SER A 271 -13.71 -0.73 -16.60
CA SER A 271 -13.65 -1.47 -17.87
C SER A 271 -15.04 -1.82 -18.40
N LEU A 272 -15.94 -2.27 -17.53
CA LEU A 272 -17.35 -2.55 -17.88
C LEU A 272 -18.09 -1.28 -18.30
N ARG A 273 -17.88 -0.16 -17.58
CA ARG A 273 -18.44 1.14 -17.94
C ARG A 273 -17.97 1.59 -19.32
N LEU A 274 -16.66 1.49 -19.61
CA LEU A 274 -16.10 1.81 -20.91
C LEU A 274 -16.69 0.92 -22.01
N ALA A 275 -16.76 -0.39 -21.80
CA ALA A 275 -17.34 -1.32 -22.77
C ALA A 275 -18.80 -0.97 -23.11
N ASN A 276 -19.59 -0.63 -22.10
CA ASN A 276 -20.98 -0.21 -22.31
C ASN A 276 -21.07 1.13 -23.06
N TYR A 277 -20.22 2.10 -22.72
CA TYR A 277 -20.13 3.38 -23.42
C TYR A 277 -19.79 3.19 -24.92
N LEU A 278 -18.78 2.37 -25.23
CA LEU A 278 -18.37 2.11 -26.61
C LEU A 278 -19.46 1.38 -27.40
N LYS A 279 -20.16 0.42 -26.79
CA LYS A 279 -21.30 -0.27 -27.41
C LYS A 279 -22.40 0.72 -27.84
N ILE A 280 -22.79 1.62 -26.94
CA ILE A 280 -23.81 2.65 -27.25
C ILE A 280 -23.32 3.55 -28.36
N LYS A 281 -22.09 4.05 -28.29
CA LYS A 281 -21.50 4.93 -29.29
C LYS A 281 -21.48 4.27 -30.68
N THR A 282 -21.11 3.00 -30.77
CA THR A 282 -21.05 2.28 -32.06
C THR A 282 -22.44 2.02 -32.66
N LEU A 283 -23.49 1.94 -31.84
CA LEU A 283 -24.85 1.76 -32.29
C LEU A 283 -25.54 3.06 -32.76
N THR A 284 -24.94 4.21 -32.40
CA THR A 284 -25.47 5.55 -32.69
C THR A 284 -24.72 6.28 -33.82
N THR A 285 -23.62 5.72 -34.28
CA THR A 285 -22.85 6.15 -35.47
C THR A 285 -23.14 5.22 -36.65
#